data_475824cabf0b65532539141fd35ee372
#
_entry.id   475824cabf0b65532539141fd35ee372
#
_cell.length_a   1.000
_cell.length_b   1.000
_cell.length_c   1.000
_cell.angle_alpha   90.00
_cell.angle_beta   90.00
_cell.angle_gamma   90.00
#
_symmetry.space_group_name_H-M   'P 1'
#
loop_
_entity.id
_entity.type
_entity.pdbx_description
1 polymer ?
#
loop_
_entity_poly.entity_id
_entity_poly.type
_entity_poly.pdbx_seq_one_letter_code
_entity_poly.pdbx_strand_id
1 'polypeptide(L)'
;MDVVTLAQEVAGLSDKGLAYLGAGLSIGVGAGGGAVGIGLLWSKGIEGIGRQPESRGVLQGLMFLGFALAEAQVLYAFVVTFLLLFALK
;
A
#
# COMPACT_ATOMS: atom_id res chain seq x y z
N MET A 1 13.57 -8.01 24.36
CA MET A 1 14.67 -7.58 23.46
C MET A 1 14.70 -6.06 23.43
N ASP A 2 15.85 -5.47 23.72
CA ASP A 2 15.95 -4.01 23.72
C ASP A 2 16.38 -3.50 22.35
N VAL A 3 16.44 -2.18 22.20
CA VAL A 3 16.76 -1.55 20.91
C VAL A 3 18.17 -1.89 20.47
N VAL A 4 19.13 -1.96 21.41
CA VAL A 4 20.52 -2.27 21.09
C VAL A 4 20.65 -3.69 20.56
N THR A 5 20.03 -4.65 21.24
CA THR A 5 20.05 -6.06 20.80
C THR A 5 19.40 -6.20 19.43
N LEU A 6 18.26 -5.55 19.23
CA LEU A 6 17.57 -5.57 17.94
C LEU A 6 18.44 -4.97 16.84
N ALA A 7 19.09 -3.86 17.10
CA ALA A 7 19.97 -3.21 16.13
C ALA A 7 21.15 -4.12 15.76
N GLN A 8 21.72 -4.83 16.75
CA GLN A 8 22.82 -5.75 16.50
C GLN A 8 22.37 -6.91 15.62
N GLU A 9 21.17 -7.46 15.86
CA GLU A 9 20.64 -8.55 15.04
C GLU A 9 20.36 -8.08 13.62
N VAL A 10 19.78 -6.89 13.44
CA VAL A 10 19.54 -6.34 12.12
C VAL A 10 20.86 -6.12 11.37
N ALA A 11 21.88 -5.61 12.06
CA ALA A 11 23.20 -5.40 11.44
C ALA A 11 23.85 -6.72 11.02
N GLY A 12 23.49 -7.84 11.65
CA GLY A 12 24.00 -9.15 11.29
C GLY A 12 23.28 -9.82 10.12
N LEU A 13 22.19 -9.22 9.62
CA LEU A 13 21.49 -9.78 8.47
C LEU A 13 22.32 -9.64 7.20
N SER A 14 22.22 -10.63 6.33
CA SER A 14 22.85 -10.57 5.01
C SER A 14 22.16 -9.53 4.14
N ASP A 15 22.82 -9.12 3.06
CA ASP A 15 22.20 -8.23 2.08
C ASP A 15 20.89 -8.79 1.55
N LYS A 16 20.86 -10.10 1.33
CA LYS A 16 19.65 -10.80 0.88
C LYS A 16 18.54 -10.73 1.91
N GLY A 17 18.90 -10.95 3.19
CA GLY A 17 17.94 -10.86 4.28
C GLY A 17 17.33 -9.46 4.39
N LEU A 18 18.16 -8.43 4.25
CA LEU A 18 17.68 -7.05 4.26
C LEU A 18 16.79 -6.75 3.05
N ALA A 19 17.14 -7.28 1.88
CA ALA A 19 16.31 -7.12 0.69
C ALA A 19 14.95 -7.78 0.87
N TYR A 20 14.90 -8.97 1.43
CA TYR A 20 13.64 -9.66 1.70
C TYR A 20 12.78 -8.90 2.71
N LEU A 21 13.40 -8.36 3.76
CA LEU A 21 12.70 -7.54 4.74
C LEU A 21 12.13 -6.29 4.08
N GLY A 22 12.95 -5.60 3.26
CA GLY A 22 12.52 -4.42 2.53
C GLY A 22 11.38 -4.73 1.57
N ALA A 23 11.45 -5.87 0.89
CA ALA A 23 10.40 -6.30 -0.03
C ALA A 23 9.08 -6.52 0.71
N GLY A 24 9.13 -7.20 1.86
CA GLY A 24 7.95 -7.43 2.67
C GLY A 24 7.34 -6.15 3.20
N LEU A 25 8.18 -5.22 3.68
CA LEU A 25 7.70 -3.92 4.16
C LEU A 25 7.13 -3.08 3.03
N SER A 26 7.76 -3.10 1.85
CA SER A 26 7.29 -2.32 0.71
C SER A 26 5.88 -2.73 0.32
N ILE A 27 5.66 -4.02 0.05
CA ILE A 27 4.34 -4.47 -0.37
C ILE A 27 3.33 -4.43 0.77
N GLY A 28 3.77 -4.75 2.01
CA GLY A 28 2.87 -4.75 3.16
C GLY A 28 2.37 -3.36 3.50
N VAL A 29 3.26 -2.39 3.62
CA VAL A 29 2.88 -1.01 3.92
C VAL A 29 2.16 -0.38 2.73
N GLY A 30 2.65 -0.63 1.50
CA GLY A 30 2.03 -0.09 0.30
C GLY A 30 0.61 -0.60 0.11
N ALA A 31 0.42 -1.92 0.20
CA ALA A 31 -0.91 -2.52 0.07
C ALA A 31 -1.81 -2.14 1.23
N GLY A 32 -1.27 -2.10 2.46
CA GLY A 32 -2.04 -1.68 3.63
C GLY A 32 -2.52 -0.25 3.50
N GLY A 33 -1.64 0.67 3.07
CA GLY A 33 -2.01 2.06 2.85
C GLY A 33 -3.05 2.20 1.75
N GLY A 34 -2.86 1.48 0.65
CA GLY A 34 -3.83 1.47 -0.44
C GLY A 34 -5.19 0.96 0.00
N ALA A 35 -5.22 -0.10 0.80
CA ALA A 35 -6.47 -0.67 1.30
C ALA A 35 -7.22 0.31 2.18
N VAL A 36 -6.51 1.00 3.09
CA VAL A 36 -7.14 2.02 3.94
C VAL A 36 -7.67 3.16 3.08
N GLY A 37 -6.88 3.63 2.10
CA GLY A 37 -7.30 4.71 1.22
C GLY A 37 -8.55 4.37 0.42
N ILE A 38 -8.59 3.15 -0.14
CA ILE A 38 -9.76 2.67 -0.89
C ILE A 38 -10.97 2.58 0.03
N GLY A 39 -10.77 2.05 1.25
CA GLY A 39 -11.85 1.95 2.24
C GLY A 39 -12.45 3.31 2.57
N LEU A 40 -11.61 4.31 2.80
CA LEU A 40 -12.07 5.67 3.07
C LEU A 40 -12.80 6.26 1.87
N LEU A 41 -12.26 6.07 0.67
CA LEU A 41 -12.85 6.56 -0.56
C LEU A 41 -14.27 6.01 -0.74
N TRP A 42 -14.43 4.69 -0.65
CA TRP A 42 -15.72 4.04 -0.83
C TRP A 42 -16.70 4.41 0.29
N SER A 43 -16.21 4.47 1.53
CA SER A 43 -17.04 4.86 2.66
C SER A 43 -17.63 6.26 2.46
N LYS A 44 -16.78 7.22 2.10
CA LYS A 44 -17.23 8.60 1.88
C LYS A 44 -18.08 8.74 0.63
N GLY A 45 -17.76 7.98 -0.41
CA GLY A 45 -18.56 7.99 -1.63
C GLY A 45 -19.98 7.46 -1.40
N ILE A 46 -20.08 6.34 -0.68
CA ILE A 46 -21.39 5.75 -0.35
C ILE A 46 -22.19 6.69 0.53
N GLU A 47 -21.55 7.33 1.51
CA GLU A 47 -22.20 8.32 2.37
C GLU A 47 -22.75 9.49 1.55
N GLY A 48 -21.94 9.98 0.59
CA GLY A 48 -22.35 11.07 -0.28
C GLY A 48 -23.54 10.71 -1.16
N ILE A 49 -23.55 9.49 -1.72
CA ILE A 49 -24.69 9.02 -2.52
C ILE A 49 -25.94 8.92 -1.65
N GLY A 50 -25.79 8.46 -0.40
CA GLY A 50 -26.91 8.37 0.52
C GLY A 50 -27.53 9.73 0.84
N ARG A 51 -26.70 10.77 0.90
CA ARG A 51 -27.19 12.13 1.18
C ARG A 51 -27.76 12.81 -0.05
N GLN A 52 -27.20 12.55 -1.22
CA GLN A 52 -27.62 13.17 -2.48
C GLN A 52 -27.70 12.11 -3.57
N PRO A 53 -28.79 11.33 -3.62
CA PRO A 53 -28.90 10.25 -4.60
C PRO A 53 -28.79 10.70 -6.06
N GLU A 54 -29.16 11.94 -6.36
CA GLU A 54 -29.05 12.50 -7.71
C GLU A 54 -27.61 12.70 -8.15
N SER A 55 -26.65 12.70 -7.22
CA SER A 55 -25.21 12.82 -7.51
C SER A 55 -24.55 11.47 -7.77
N ARG A 56 -25.30 10.39 -7.77
CA ARG A 56 -24.76 9.02 -7.85
C ARG A 56 -23.83 8.84 -9.05
N GLY A 57 -24.22 9.30 -10.22
CA GLY A 57 -23.41 9.12 -11.43
C GLY A 57 -22.04 9.77 -11.31
N VAL A 58 -22.01 11.03 -10.84
CA VAL A 58 -20.75 11.76 -10.65
C VAL A 58 -19.90 11.11 -9.56
N LEU A 59 -20.52 10.77 -8.43
CA LEU A 59 -19.79 10.20 -7.30
C LEU A 59 -19.21 8.82 -7.64
N GLN A 60 -19.97 7.97 -8.33
CA GLN A 60 -19.46 6.66 -8.75
C GLN A 60 -18.26 6.80 -9.69
N GLY A 61 -18.31 7.73 -10.64
CA GLY A 61 -17.18 7.98 -11.54
C GLY A 61 -15.94 8.39 -10.79
N LEU A 62 -16.08 9.30 -9.82
CA LEU A 62 -14.96 9.74 -9.01
C LEU A 62 -14.44 8.63 -8.10
N MET A 63 -15.34 7.78 -7.58
CA MET A 63 -14.94 6.65 -6.74
C MET A 63 -14.10 5.65 -7.54
N PHE A 64 -14.50 5.33 -8.76
CA PHE A 64 -13.72 4.41 -9.60
C PHE A 64 -12.40 5.03 -10.03
N LEU A 65 -12.37 6.32 -10.33
CA LEU A 65 -11.12 7.00 -10.64
C LEU A 65 -10.16 6.96 -9.44
N GLY A 66 -10.66 7.30 -8.26
CA GLY A 66 -9.85 7.24 -7.04
C GLY A 66 -9.37 5.85 -6.72
N PHE A 67 -10.23 4.84 -6.93
CA PHE A 67 -9.85 3.44 -6.77
C PHE A 67 -8.68 3.08 -7.69
N ALA A 68 -8.76 3.46 -8.96
CA ALA A 68 -7.69 3.16 -9.92
C ALA A 68 -6.37 3.82 -9.53
N LEU A 69 -6.43 5.08 -9.05
CA LEU A 69 -5.22 5.78 -8.59
C LEU A 69 -4.62 5.14 -7.35
N ALA A 70 -5.45 4.70 -6.40
CA ALA A 70 -4.97 4.04 -5.20
C ALA A 70 -4.35 2.67 -5.53
N GLU A 71 -4.96 1.92 -6.44
CA GLU A 71 -4.41 0.63 -6.88
C GLU A 71 -3.08 0.83 -7.61
N ALA A 72 -2.91 1.91 -8.36
CA ALA A 72 -1.66 2.19 -9.05
C ALA A 72 -0.50 2.32 -8.06
N GLN A 73 -0.74 2.93 -6.91
CA GLN A 73 0.30 3.06 -5.88
C GLN A 73 0.71 1.71 -5.31
N VAL A 74 -0.25 0.80 -5.15
CA VAL A 74 0.04 -0.57 -4.71
C VAL A 74 0.90 -1.28 -5.76
N LEU A 75 0.62 -1.05 -7.05
CA LEU A 75 1.43 -1.63 -8.12
C LEU A 75 2.85 -1.09 -8.11
N TYR A 76 3.05 0.19 -7.79
CA TYR A 76 4.40 0.75 -7.63
C TYR A 76 5.15 0.04 -6.50
N ALA A 77 4.49 -0.19 -5.37
CA ALA A 77 5.09 -0.94 -4.27
C ALA A 77 5.42 -2.38 -4.70
N PHE A 78 4.56 -2.99 -5.49
CA PHE A 78 4.80 -4.33 -6.03
C PHE A 78 6.04 -4.35 -6.91
N VAL A 79 6.24 -3.34 -7.75
CA VAL A 79 7.43 -3.24 -8.60
C VAL A 79 8.70 -3.15 -7.74
N VAL A 80 8.68 -2.31 -6.71
CA VAL A 80 9.82 -2.18 -5.80
C VAL A 80 10.11 -3.52 -5.11
N THR A 81 9.06 -4.22 -4.67
CA THR A 81 9.19 -5.54 -4.06
C THR A 81 9.87 -6.53 -5.01
N PHE A 82 9.45 -6.54 -6.26
CA PHE A 82 10.02 -7.42 -7.28
C PHE A 82 11.49 -7.12 -7.53
N LEU A 83 11.83 -5.83 -7.61
CA LEU A 83 13.22 -5.42 -7.80
C LEU A 83 14.10 -5.89 -6.64
N LEU A 84 13.60 -5.76 -5.41
CA LEU A 84 14.36 -6.19 -4.24
C LEU A 84 14.52 -7.70 -4.18
N LEU A 85 13.53 -8.45 -4.64
CA LEU A 85 13.58 -9.92 -4.59
C LEU A 85 14.44 -10.50 -5.71
N PHE A 86 14.39 -9.95 -6.92
CA PHE A 86 14.93 -10.62 -8.09
C PHE A 86 16.00 -9.84 -8.83
N ALA A 87 15.94 -8.51 -8.86
CA ALA A 87 16.86 -7.71 -9.65
C ALA A 87 18.11 -7.30 -8.87
N LEU A 88 18.00 -7.07 -7.57
CA LEU A 88 19.14 -6.69 -6.73
C LEU A 88 19.70 -7.95 -6.08
N LYS A 89 20.62 -8.58 -6.78
CA LYS A 89 21.28 -9.82 -6.28
C LYS A 89 22.64 -9.53 -5.68
#